data_b4677613415ac8b83c66d1948d1ab984
#
_entry.id   b4677613415ac8b83c66d1948d1ab984
#
_cell.length_a   1.000
_cell.length_b   1.000
_cell.length_c   1.000
_cell.angle_alpha   90.00
_cell.angle_beta   90.00
_cell.angle_gamma   90.00
#
_symmetry.space_group_name_H-M   'P 1'
#
loop_
_entity.id
_entity.type
_entity.pdbx_description
1 polymer ?
#
loop_
_entity_poly.entity_id
_entity_poly.type
_entity_poly.pdbx_seq_one_letter_code
_entity_poly.pdbx_strand_id
1 'polypeptide(L)'
;MALGDTDAVCPAGQIDYRDDVTSPFLISARSLCGGMETLSEIYLSKVAAGELTSDPAQLAILPQLERISRALMAPEPKRGFFRKSTVIEAPKGLYLWGGVGRGKSMLMDMFVDHLDIPGKRRVHFHAFMQEVHAALHEARKTGVEDAIVPVAVDIAKGLKVLAFDEMQITDITDAMIVGRLFDKLHEVGVAIITTSNRVPDDLYKNGLNRNLFLPFIELIKTRLDVVEIISENDYRQNRLKGERVWFSPVSSDTRAAMDVIWQDLTAGKAEQLILMVKGREVEIPGFYNGVARASFFDLCGRFLGAGDYLALVENARVLLLDDVPQLGRTNFNEAKRFVTLVDALYEAKVRLIVSAAAEPEMLYIEGEGSFEFERTASRLREMQDETWGVE
;
A
#
# COMPACT_ATOMS: atom_id res chain seq x y z
N MET A 1 -54.30 -30.85 27.38
CA MET A 1 -53.98 -29.48 27.81
C MET A 1 -52.79 -29.05 27.00
N ALA A 2 -53.00 -28.10 26.15
CA ALA A 2 -52.10 -27.69 25.05
C ALA A 2 -50.99 -26.78 25.57
N LEU A 3 -49.77 -27.04 25.11
CA LEU A 3 -48.66 -26.10 25.14
C LEU A 3 -48.55 -25.45 23.78
N GLY A 4 -48.71 -24.13 23.76
CA GLY A 4 -48.66 -23.35 22.53
C GLY A 4 -47.21 -23.02 22.15
N ASP A 5 -46.89 -23.31 20.91
CA ASP A 5 -45.74 -22.77 20.19
C ASP A 5 -45.93 -21.28 19.94
N THR A 6 -44.93 -20.48 20.31
CA THR A 6 -44.82 -19.08 19.91
C THR A 6 -43.69 -18.92 18.93
N ASP A 7 -43.97 -19.01 17.65
CA ASP A 7 -43.14 -18.57 16.56
C ASP A 7 -42.95 -17.04 16.64
N ALA A 8 -41.74 -16.61 16.94
CA ALA A 8 -41.34 -15.20 16.84
C ALA A 8 -40.98 -14.86 15.40
N VAL A 9 -41.93 -14.31 14.66
CA VAL A 9 -41.72 -13.72 13.33
C VAL A 9 -41.11 -12.32 13.51
N CYS A 10 -39.96 -12.11 12.96
CA CYS A 10 -39.37 -10.78 12.82
C CYS A 10 -40.07 -10.00 11.69
N PRO A 11 -40.55 -8.79 11.91
CA PRO A 11 -41.11 -7.97 10.84
C PRO A 11 -40.02 -7.35 9.96
N ALA A 12 -40.12 -7.59 8.65
CA ALA A 12 -39.34 -6.89 7.65
C ALA A 12 -39.84 -5.44 7.52
N GLY A 13 -39.17 -4.50 8.19
CA GLY A 13 -39.40 -3.06 8.01
C GLY A 13 -38.34 -2.49 7.07
N GLN A 14 -38.82 -1.82 6.00
CA GLN A 14 -38.01 -0.99 5.12
C GLN A 14 -37.28 0.09 5.95
N ILE A 15 -35.94 0.12 5.87
CA ILE A 15 -35.13 1.18 6.47
C ILE A 15 -34.80 2.18 5.37
N ASP A 16 -35.33 3.38 5.53
CA ASP A 16 -35.05 4.57 4.70
C ASP A 16 -33.65 5.09 5.02
N TYR A 17 -32.78 5.13 4.00
CA TYR A 17 -31.40 5.59 4.13
C TYR A 17 -31.34 7.12 4.07
N ARG A 18 -31.57 7.78 5.20
CA ARG A 18 -31.15 9.19 5.41
C ARG A 18 -30.78 9.43 6.87
N ASP A 19 -29.51 9.82 7.04
CA ASP A 19 -28.95 10.55 8.19
C ASP A 19 -29.11 9.92 9.59
N ASP A 20 -28.12 9.14 10.03
CA ASP A 20 -27.37 9.30 11.31
C ASP A 20 -26.45 8.11 11.58
N VAL A 21 -25.15 8.26 11.30
CA VAL A 21 -24.13 7.21 11.48
C VAL A 21 -23.46 7.26 12.87
N THR A 22 -24.03 7.99 13.84
CA THR A 22 -23.41 8.19 15.16
C THR A 22 -24.30 7.76 16.34
N SER A 23 -24.85 6.55 16.32
CA SER A 23 -25.51 6.03 17.52
C SER A 23 -24.80 4.78 18.07
N PRO A 24 -24.20 4.85 19.27
CA PRO A 24 -23.54 3.70 19.92
C PRO A 24 -24.52 2.57 20.31
N PHE A 25 -25.82 2.78 20.14
CA PHE A 25 -26.85 1.79 20.49
C PHE A 25 -27.06 0.68 19.42
N LEU A 26 -26.58 0.85 18.19
CA LEU A 26 -26.75 -0.18 17.13
C LEU A 26 -25.74 -1.33 17.23
N ILE A 27 -24.61 -1.13 17.89
CA ILE A 27 -23.56 -2.17 18.06
C ILE A 27 -23.99 -3.22 19.08
N SER A 28 -24.76 -2.85 20.10
CA SER A 28 -25.16 -3.75 21.19
C SER A 28 -26.28 -4.75 20.87
N ALA A 29 -27.12 -4.49 19.84
CA ALA A 29 -28.31 -5.30 19.58
C ALA A 29 -28.03 -6.56 18.71
N ARG A 30 -26.95 -6.58 17.91
CA ARG A 30 -26.61 -7.72 17.03
C ARG A 30 -25.72 -8.77 17.70
N SER A 31 -24.95 -8.40 18.72
CA SER A 31 -24.12 -9.34 19.50
C SER A 31 -24.93 -10.40 20.25
N LEU A 32 -26.23 -10.20 20.39
CA LEU A 32 -27.13 -11.15 21.07
C LEU A 32 -27.71 -12.25 20.16
N CYS A 33 -27.48 -12.18 18.83
CA CYS A 33 -28.01 -13.15 17.85
C CYS A 33 -26.96 -14.14 17.30
N GLY A 34 -25.78 -14.29 17.90
CA GLY A 34 -24.80 -15.34 17.54
C GLY A 34 -24.21 -15.23 16.11
N GLY A 35 -24.28 -14.08 15.46
CA GLY A 35 -23.63 -13.80 14.19
C GLY A 35 -22.17 -13.43 14.39
N MET A 36 -21.28 -13.92 13.50
CA MET A 36 -19.86 -13.49 13.45
C MET A 36 -19.79 -11.99 13.16
N GLU A 37 -18.98 -11.25 13.90
CA GLU A 37 -18.73 -9.81 13.63
C GLU A 37 -18.26 -9.61 12.20
N THR A 38 -18.75 -8.59 11.53
CA THR A 38 -18.30 -8.23 10.18
C THR A 38 -16.94 -7.52 10.24
N LEU A 39 -16.21 -7.50 9.11
CA LEU A 39 -14.94 -6.75 9.03
C LEU A 39 -15.16 -5.24 9.29
N SER A 40 -16.30 -4.71 8.86
CA SER A 40 -16.69 -3.32 9.13
C SER A 40 -16.89 -3.07 10.63
N GLU A 41 -17.55 -3.98 11.35
CA GLU A 41 -17.74 -3.87 12.80
C GLU A 41 -16.40 -3.96 13.55
N ILE A 42 -15.51 -4.89 13.16
CA ILE A 42 -14.15 -5.03 13.72
C ILE A 42 -13.34 -3.74 13.48
N TYR A 43 -13.38 -3.20 12.26
CA TYR A 43 -12.68 -1.97 11.91
C TYR A 43 -13.16 -0.79 12.80
N LEU A 44 -14.47 -0.59 12.89
CA LEU A 44 -15.07 0.48 13.69
C LEU A 44 -14.79 0.30 15.19
N SER A 45 -14.76 -0.93 15.68
CA SER A 45 -14.37 -1.23 17.08
C SER A 45 -12.92 -0.81 17.36
N LYS A 46 -11.98 -1.11 16.43
CA LYS A 46 -10.58 -0.68 16.55
C LYS A 46 -10.43 0.85 16.48
N VAL A 47 -11.22 1.51 15.66
CA VAL A 47 -11.27 2.98 15.62
C VAL A 47 -11.79 3.55 16.94
N ALA A 48 -12.86 2.97 17.50
CA ALA A 48 -13.41 3.40 18.78
C ALA A 48 -12.45 3.16 19.96
N ALA A 49 -11.63 2.10 19.89
CA ALA A 49 -10.57 1.81 20.87
C ALA A 49 -9.33 2.72 20.72
N GLY A 50 -9.26 3.54 19.66
CA GLY A 50 -8.10 4.39 19.37
C GLY A 50 -6.90 3.64 18.76
N GLU A 51 -7.09 2.37 18.38
CA GLU A 51 -6.05 1.56 17.72
C GLU A 51 -5.86 1.94 16.25
N LEU A 52 -6.91 2.48 15.62
CA LEU A 52 -6.91 2.93 14.22
C LEU A 52 -7.51 4.33 14.09
N THR A 53 -7.01 5.07 13.11
CA THR A 53 -7.69 6.28 12.65
C THR A 53 -8.65 5.92 11.53
N SER A 54 -9.91 6.40 11.60
CA SER A 54 -10.91 6.14 10.57
C SER A 54 -10.49 6.75 9.23
N ASP A 55 -10.49 5.94 8.18
CA ASP A 55 -10.21 6.36 6.80
C ASP A 55 -11.38 5.92 5.89
N PRO A 56 -12.09 6.87 5.25
CA PRO A 56 -13.18 6.55 4.33
C PRO A 56 -12.76 5.63 3.18
N ALA A 57 -11.51 5.74 2.70
CA ALA A 57 -11.00 4.89 1.64
C ALA A 57 -10.85 3.43 2.10
N GLN A 58 -10.40 3.22 3.34
CA GLN A 58 -10.31 1.88 3.94
C GLN A 58 -11.71 1.30 4.15
N LEU A 59 -12.66 2.10 4.66
CA LEU A 59 -14.04 1.68 4.85
C LEU A 59 -14.71 1.24 3.53
N ALA A 60 -14.40 1.89 2.42
CA ALA A 60 -14.94 1.55 1.10
C ALA A 60 -14.48 0.17 0.58
N ILE A 61 -13.36 -0.36 1.09
CA ILE A 61 -12.81 -1.67 0.71
C ILE A 61 -13.48 -2.82 1.48
N LEU A 62 -13.90 -2.58 2.72
CA LEU A 62 -14.40 -3.63 3.61
C LEU A 62 -15.55 -4.46 3.02
N PRO A 63 -16.56 -3.89 2.34
CA PRO A 63 -17.63 -4.69 1.73
C PRO A 63 -17.14 -5.73 0.72
N GLN A 64 -16.04 -5.46 0.01
CA GLN A 64 -15.47 -6.40 -0.94
C GLN A 64 -14.76 -7.55 -0.25
N LEU A 65 -13.98 -7.25 0.81
CA LEU A 65 -13.37 -8.26 1.66
C LEU A 65 -14.43 -9.13 2.34
N GLU A 66 -15.53 -8.53 2.83
CA GLU A 66 -16.67 -9.26 3.41
C GLU A 66 -17.36 -10.17 2.39
N ARG A 67 -17.48 -9.74 1.13
CA ARG A 67 -18.04 -10.58 0.04
C ARG A 67 -17.20 -11.84 -0.12
N ILE A 68 -15.87 -11.69 -0.17
CA ILE A 68 -14.94 -12.81 -0.33
C ILE A 68 -14.98 -13.71 0.92
N SER A 69 -14.95 -13.11 2.11
CA SER A 69 -15.04 -13.83 3.39
C SER A 69 -16.29 -14.71 3.45
N ARG A 70 -17.46 -14.15 3.14
CA ARG A 70 -18.73 -14.90 3.09
C ARG A 70 -18.70 -16.04 2.07
N ALA A 71 -18.09 -15.84 0.90
CA ALA A 71 -17.99 -16.88 -0.11
C ALA A 71 -17.05 -18.02 0.33
N LEU A 72 -15.95 -17.72 1.01
CA LEU A 72 -14.99 -18.70 1.52
C LEU A 72 -15.51 -19.49 2.73
N MET A 73 -16.32 -18.85 3.58
CA MET A 73 -16.92 -19.46 4.77
C MET A 73 -18.25 -20.19 4.47
N ALA A 74 -18.80 -20.00 3.27
CA ALA A 74 -20.03 -20.68 2.88
C ALA A 74 -19.84 -22.21 2.93
N PRO A 75 -20.83 -22.95 3.45
CA PRO A 75 -20.77 -24.41 3.49
C PRO A 75 -20.63 -24.98 2.07
N GLU A 76 -19.72 -25.91 1.89
CA GLU A 76 -19.55 -26.57 0.61
C GLU A 76 -20.87 -27.24 0.18
N PRO A 77 -21.30 -27.09 -1.09
CA PRO A 77 -22.52 -27.73 -1.57
C PRO A 77 -22.42 -29.24 -1.38
N LYS A 78 -23.40 -29.83 -0.69
CA LYS A 78 -23.45 -31.27 -0.44
C LYS A 78 -23.32 -32.02 -1.77
N ARG A 79 -22.27 -32.85 -1.89
CA ARG A 79 -22.04 -33.69 -3.08
C ARG A 79 -23.23 -34.64 -3.26
N GLY A 80 -24.07 -34.38 -4.26
CA GLY A 80 -25.09 -35.33 -4.68
C GLY A 80 -24.43 -36.57 -5.32
N PHE A 81 -24.91 -37.76 -4.97
CA PHE A 81 -24.36 -39.08 -5.35
C PHE A 81 -24.25 -39.32 -6.87
N PHE A 82 -24.84 -38.46 -7.72
CA PHE A 82 -24.94 -38.62 -9.17
C PHE A 82 -24.42 -37.44 -10.01
N ARG A 83 -23.75 -36.43 -9.43
CA ARG A 83 -23.18 -35.34 -10.24
C ARG A 83 -21.66 -35.55 -10.44
N LYS A 84 -21.24 -35.54 -11.73
CA LYS A 84 -19.83 -35.37 -12.12
C LYS A 84 -19.25 -34.20 -11.33
N SER A 85 -18.01 -34.38 -10.81
CA SER A 85 -17.25 -33.38 -10.08
C SER A 85 -17.41 -32.00 -10.72
N THR A 86 -18.27 -31.17 -10.17
CA THR A 86 -18.27 -29.74 -10.50
C THR A 86 -16.99 -29.18 -9.90
N VAL A 87 -16.10 -28.71 -10.75
CA VAL A 87 -14.95 -27.91 -10.34
C VAL A 87 -15.51 -26.78 -9.50
N ILE A 88 -15.12 -26.70 -8.21
CA ILE A 88 -15.50 -25.58 -7.35
C ILE A 88 -14.62 -24.43 -7.82
N GLU A 89 -15.17 -23.54 -8.64
CA GLU A 89 -14.45 -22.31 -9.00
C GLU A 89 -14.20 -21.47 -7.76
N ALA A 90 -12.97 -20.98 -7.62
CA ALA A 90 -12.62 -20.04 -6.56
C ALA A 90 -13.48 -18.78 -6.66
N PRO A 91 -13.93 -18.19 -5.55
CA PRO A 91 -14.57 -16.89 -5.61
C PRO A 91 -13.61 -15.86 -6.20
N LYS A 92 -14.16 -14.88 -6.93
CA LYS A 92 -13.38 -13.78 -7.47
C LYS A 92 -12.62 -13.09 -6.33
N GLY A 93 -11.31 -13.04 -6.44
CA GLY A 93 -10.43 -12.49 -5.41
C GLY A 93 -10.37 -10.95 -5.41
N LEU A 94 -9.30 -10.41 -4.84
CA LEU A 94 -9.08 -8.96 -4.76
C LEU A 94 -7.62 -8.62 -5.09
N TYR A 95 -7.42 -7.64 -5.95
CA TYR A 95 -6.16 -6.95 -6.17
C TYR A 95 -6.30 -5.53 -5.61
N LEU A 96 -5.81 -5.32 -4.38
CA LEU A 96 -5.85 -4.04 -3.69
C LEU A 96 -4.56 -3.27 -3.95
N TRP A 97 -4.66 -2.15 -4.67
CA TRP A 97 -3.49 -1.36 -5.00
C TRP A 97 -3.63 0.10 -4.53
N GLY A 98 -2.51 0.81 -4.51
CA GLY A 98 -2.44 2.21 -4.08
C GLY A 98 -1.11 2.53 -3.42
N GLY A 99 -0.85 3.78 -3.12
CA GLY A 99 0.40 4.27 -2.53
C GLY A 99 0.79 3.57 -1.22
N VAL A 100 2.05 3.72 -0.81
CA VAL A 100 2.58 3.21 0.46
C VAL A 100 1.86 3.88 1.64
N GLY A 101 1.72 3.17 2.77
CA GLY A 101 1.11 3.72 4.00
C GLY A 101 -0.41 3.86 3.97
N ARG A 102 -1.11 3.27 3.00
CA ARG A 102 -2.60 3.31 2.89
C ARG A 102 -3.34 2.28 3.75
N GLY A 103 -2.61 1.49 4.53
CA GLY A 103 -3.22 0.45 5.35
C GLY A 103 -3.60 -0.82 4.58
N LYS A 104 -3.08 -1.04 3.36
CA LYS A 104 -3.37 -2.24 2.56
C LYS A 104 -3.03 -3.53 3.33
N SER A 105 -1.83 -3.59 3.92
CA SER A 105 -1.38 -4.76 4.70
C SER A 105 -2.21 -4.95 5.96
N MET A 106 -2.61 -3.86 6.63
CA MET A 106 -3.50 -3.89 7.80
C MET A 106 -4.88 -4.44 7.44
N LEU A 107 -5.48 -4.00 6.32
CA LEU A 107 -6.75 -4.54 5.83
C LEU A 107 -6.64 -6.02 5.45
N MET A 108 -5.51 -6.42 4.87
CA MET A 108 -5.20 -7.82 4.57
C MET A 108 -5.08 -8.67 5.84
N ASP A 109 -4.37 -8.18 6.87
CA ASP A 109 -4.25 -8.84 8.17
C ASP A 109 -5.63 -9.05 8.79
N MET A 110 -6.40 -7.98 8.87
CA MET A 110 -7.72 -8.02 9.46
C MET A 110 -8.65 -8.99 8.71
N PHE A 111 -8.55 -9.06 7.37
CA PHE A 111 -9.28 -10.03 6.57
C PHE A 111 -8.87 -11.46 6.86
N VAL A 112 -7.56 -11.75 6.86
CA VAL A 112 -7.05 -13.12 7.10
C VAL A 112 -7.37 -13.59 8.51
N ASP A 113 -7.25 -12.70 9.50
CA ASP A 113 -7.56 -13.01 10.90
C ASP A 113 -9.05 -13.32 11.10
N HIS A 114 -9.92 -12.55 10.43
CA HIS A 114 -11.37 -12.74 10.48
C HIS A 114 -11.84 -14.08 9.88
N LEU A 115 -11.10 -14.65 8.92
CA LEU A 115 -11.49 -15.91 8.29
C LEU A 115 -11.37 -17.07 9.26
N ASP A 116 -12.49 -17.65 9.70
CA ASP A 116 -12.53 -18.89 10.48
C ASP A 116 -12.64 -20.10 9.55
N ILE A 117 -11.61 -20.34 8.78
CA ILE A 117 -11.49 -21.49 7.88
C ILE A 117 -10.12 -22.14 7.99
N PRO A 118 -10.03 -23.47 7.89
CA PRO A 118 -8.75 -24.12 7.59
C PRO A 118 -8.30 -23.78 6.17
N GLY A 119 -6.99 -23.74 5.95
CA GLY A 119 -6.48 -23.52 4.58
C GLY A 119 -6.41 -22.06 4.16
N LYS A 120 -6.15 -21.15 5.08
CA LYS A 120 -5.75 -19.77 4.81
C LYS A 120 -4.24 -19.62 4.94
N ARG A 121 -3.63 -18.90 4.00
CA ARG A 121 -2.20 -18.60 4.03
C ARG A 121 -1.95 -17.17 3.63
N ARG A 122 -1.17 -16.43 4.44
CA ARG A 122 -0.63 -15.12 4.12
C ARG A 122 0.89 -15.20 3.98
N VAL A 123 1.43 -14.59 2.93
CA VAL A 123 2.86 -14.61 2.65
C VAL A 123 3.25 -13.40 1.80
N HIS A 124 4.47 -12.87 1.99
CA HIS A 124 5.01 -11.88 1.06
C HIS A 124 5.27 -12.51 -0.30
N PHE A 125 4.93 -11.81 -1.37
CA PHE A 125 5.02 -12.32 -2.73
C PHE A 125 6.42 -12.84 -3.08
N HIS A 126 7.47 -12.09 -2.70
CA HIS A 126 8.85 -12.51 -2.97
C HIS A 126 9.24 -13.82 -2.26
N ALA A 127 8.87 -13.96 -0.99
CA ALA A 127 9.12 -15.19 -0.23
C ALA A 127 8.40 -16.39 -0.83
N PHE A 128 7.15 -16.19 -1.26
CA PHE A 128 6.39 -17.22 -1.96
C PHE A 128 7.06 -17.63 -3.27
N MET A 129 7.54 -16.69 -4.08
CA MET A 129 8.25 -17.04 -5.34
C MET A 129 9.54 -17.79 -5.09
N GLN A 130 10.28 -17.52 -4.02
CA GLN A 130 11.44 -18.32 -3.62
C GLN A 130 11.07 -19.79 -3.33
N GLU A 131 9.97 -20.01 -2.60
CA GLU A 131 9.45 -21.37 -2.35
C GLU A 131 9.04 -22.06 -3.66
N VAL A 132 8.36 -21.35 -4.56
CA VAL A 132 7.95 -21.85 -5.87
C VAL A 132 9.17 -22.26 -6.69
N HIS A 133 10.21 -21.44 -6.75
CA HIS A 133 11.45 -21.75 -7.46
C HIS A 133 12.12 -23.01 -6.91
N ALA A 134 12.20 -23.15 -5.58
CA ALA A 134 12.74 -24.34 -4.93
C ALA A 134 11.91 -25.59 -5.27
N ALA A 135 10.58 -25.49 -5.20
CA ALA A 135 9.68 -26.60 -5.54
C ALA A 135 9.77 -27.00 -7.02
N LEU A 136 9.85 -26.01 -7.93
CA LEU A 136 10.06 -26.27 -9.37
C LEU A 136 11.41 -26.94 -9.65
N HIS A 137 12.46 -26.55 -8.93
CA HIS A 137 13.76 -27.17 -9.05
C HIS A 137 13.71 -28.66 -8.66
N GLU A 138 13.09 -28.98 -7.53
CA GLU A 138 12.91 -30.35 -7.08
C GLU A 138 12.02 -31.18 -8.06
N ALA A 139 10.90 -30.63 -8.52
CA ALA A 139 10.02 -31.28 -9.45
C ALA A 139 10.72 -31.62 -10.77
N ARG A 140 11.58 -30.74 -11.28
CA ARG A 140 12.36 -31.02 -12.52
C ARG A 140 13.32 -32.20 -12.39
N LYS A 141 13.83 -32.49 -11.18
CA LYS A 141 14.71 -33.68 -10.96
C LYS A 141 13.98 -35.00 -11.16
N THR A 142 12.65 -35.00 -11.06
CA THR A 142 11.84 -36.21 -11.29
C THR A 142 11.53 -36.48 -12.75
N GLY A 143 12.02 -35.64 -13.67
CA GLY A 143 11.87 -35.83 -15.13
C GLY A 143 10.49 -35.41 -15.67
N VAL A 144 9.70 -34.63 -14.93
CA VAL A 144 8.42 -34.12 -15.43
C VAL A 144 8.63 -33.02 -16.48
N GLU A 145 7.89 -33.09 -17.60
CA GLU A 145 7.97 -32.08 -18.66
C GLU A 145 7.48 -30.73 -18.21
N ASP A 146 6.40 -30.70 -17.45
CA ASP A 146 5.80 -29.46 -16.88
C ASP A 146 5.79 -29.52 -15.35
N ALA A 147 6.76 -28.87 -14.74
CA ALA A 147 6.89 -28.83 -13.29
C ALA A 147 5.88 -27.89 -12.60
N ILE A 148 5.23 -26.96 -13.33
CA ILE A 148 4.31 -25.97 -12.72
C ILE A 148 3.05 -26.67 -12.22
N VAL A 149 2.49 -27.60 -13.00
CA VAL A 149 1.25 -28.28 -12.63
C VAL A 149 1.36 -29.04 -11.30
N PRO A 150 2.33 -29.96 -11.10
CA PRO A 150 2.46 -30.66 -9.81
C PRO A 150 2.76 -29.71 -8.66
N VAL A 151 3.59 -28.69 -8.86
CA VAL A 151 3.88 -27.68 -7.82
C VAL A 151 2.63 -26.90 -7.44
N ALA A 152 1.81 -26.46 -8.40
CA ALA A 152 0.55 -25.77 -8.12
C ALA A 152 -0.43 -26.65 -7.33
N VAL A 153 -0.53 -27.93 -7.69
CA VAL A 153 -1.37 -28.92 -6.98
C VAL A 153 -0.87 -29.13 -5.55
N ASP A 154 0.44 -29.20 -5.35
CA ASP A 154 1.02 -29.34 -4.02
C ASP A 154 0.78 -28.11 -3.13
N ILE A 155 0.96 -26.93 -3.68
CA ILE A 155 0.66 -25.65 -2.98
C ILE A 155 -0.83 -25.58 -2.61
N ALA A 156 -1.71 -26.01 -3.50
CA ALA A 156 -3.16 -25.95 -3.30
C ALA A 156 -3.68 -26.96 -2.27
N LYS A 157 -2.89 -27.96 -1.85
CA LYS A 157 -3.35 -28.98 -0.91
C LYS A 157 -3.84 -28.36 0.40
N GLY A 158 -5.14 -28.47 0.64
CA GLY A 158 -5.80 -27.93 1.83
C GLY A 158 -5.89 -26.41 1.88
N LEU A 159 -5.50 -25.70 0.82
CA LEU A 159 -5.55 -24.25 0.73
C LEU A 159 -6.86 -23.80 0.09
N LYS A 160 -7.54 -22.83 0.71
CA LYS A 160 -8.76 -22.19 0.20
C LYS A 160 -8.51 -20.74 -0.22
N VAL A 161 -7.59 -20.07 0.47
CA VAL A 161 -7.21 -18.68 0.17
C VAL A 161 -5.71 -18.46 0.34
N LEU A 162 -5.15 -17.75 -0.61
CA LEU A 162 -3.75 -17.33 -0.63
C LEU A 162 -3.71 -15.80 -0.70
N ALA A 163 -3.21 -15.19 0.36
CA ALA A 163 -3.09 -13.75 0.51
C ALA A 163 -1.61 -13.34 0.31
N PHE A 164 -1.36 -12.53 -0.72
CA PHE A 164 -0.04 -12.01 -1.03
C PHE A 164 0.09 -10.57 -0.59
N ASP A 165 1.09 -10.29 0.22
CA ASP A 165 1.48 -8.93 0.50
C ASP A 165 2.56 -8.46 -0.47
N GLU A 166 2.45 -7.20 -0.91
CA GLU A 166 3.44 -6.53 -1.76
C GLU A 166 3.74 -7.26 -3.08
N MET A 167 2.71 -7.54 -3.89
CA MET A 167 2.95 -8.12 -5.21
C MET A 167 3.75 -7.16 -6.08
N GLN A 168 5.01 -7.50 -6.28
CA GLN A 168 5.93 -6.80 -7.14
C GLN A 168 6.71 -7.82 -7.99
N ILE A 169 6.70 -7.65 -9.30
CA ILE A 169 7.35 -8.57 -10.25
C ILE A 169 8.39 -7.77 -11.03
N THR A 170 9.65 -8.09 -10.77
CA THR A 170 10.81 -7.40 -11.36
C THR A 170 11.70 -8.34 -12.19
N ASP A 171 11.59 -9.65 -11.97
CA ASP A 171 12.37 -10.67 -12.65
C ASP A 171 11.56 -11.39 -13.74
N ILE A 172 12.21 -11.66 -14.89
CA ILE A 172 11.59 -12.37 -16.03
C ILE A 172 11.15 -13.78 -15.66
N THR A 173 11.90 -14.45 -14.80
CA THR A 173 11.62 -15.84 -14.42
C THR A 173 10.33 -15.89 -13.60
N ASP A 174 10.15 -14.95 -12.66
CA ASP A 174 8.91 -14.80 -11.90
C ASP A 174 7.75 -14.47 -12.82
N ALA A 175 7.95 -13.52 -13.75
CA ALA A 175 6.93 -13.11 -14.71
C ALA A 175 6.41 -14.27 -15.56
N MET A 176 7.29 -15.18 -15.97
CA MET A 176 6.93 -16.34 -16.80
C MET A 176 6.23 -17.46 -16.02
N ILE A 177 6.51 -17.58 -14.72
CA ILE A 177 5.97 -18.66 -13.86
C ILE A 177 4.63 -18.25 -13.26
N VAL A 178 4.54 -17.02 -12.75
CA VAL A 178 3.43 -16.55 -11.91
C VAL A 178 2.08 -16.67 -12.61
N GLY A 179 2.01 -16.32 -13.89
CA GLY A 179 0.76 -16.37 -14.65
C GLY A 179 0.19 -17.79 -14.72
N ARG A 180 1.02 -18.77 -15.07
CA ARG A 180 0.63 -20.17 -15.14
C ARG A 180 0.32 -20.77 -13.77
N LEU A 181 1.07 -20.38 -12.77
CA LEU A 181 0.86 -20.83 -11.39
C LEU A 181 -0.49 -20.34 -10.87
N PHE A 182 -0.81 -19.04 -11.04
CA PHE A 182 -2.07 -18.45 -10.58
C PHE A 182 -3.28 -19.05 -11.30
N ASP A 183 -3.18 -19.27 -12.60
CA ASP A 183 -4.26 -19.93 -13.35
C ASP A 183 -4.55 -21.32 -12.79
N LYS A 184 -3.51 -22.11 -12.52
CA LYS A 184 -3.66 -23.44 -11.91
C LYS A 184 -4.20 -23.40 -10.48
N LEU A 185 -3.76 -22.47 -9.64
CA LEU A 185 -4.29 -22.29 -8.29
C LEU A 185 -5.78 -21.94 -8.33
N HIS A 186 -6.18 -21.06 -9.24
CA HIS A 186 -7.58 -20.69 -9.42
C HIS A 186 -8.43 -21.87 -9.93
N GLU A 187 -7.93 -22.65 -10.92
CA GLU A 187 -8.62 -23.86 -11.44
C GLU A 187 -8.88 -24.90 -10.34
N VAL A 188 -8.03 -24.99 -9.33
CA VAL A 188 -8.20 -25.92 -8.20
C VAL A 188 -8.96 -25.33 -7.02
N GLY A 189 -9.52 -24.11 -7.19
CA GLY A 189 -10.41 -23.50 -6.22
C GLY A 189 -9.78 -22.62 -5.15
N VAL A 190 -8.50 -22.21 -5.32
CA VAL A 190 -7.83 -21.29 -4.39
C VAL A 190 -8.14 -19.84 -4.76
N ALA A 191 -8.77 -19.11 -3.85
CA ALA A 191 -8.97 -17.67 -3.99
C ALA A 191 -7.65 -16.93 -3.76
N ILE A 192 -7.39 -15.91 -4.58
CA ILE A 192 -6.17 -15.09 -4.47
C ILE A 192 -6.56 -13.67 -4.07
N ILE A 193 -5.90 -13.16 -3.04
CA ILE A 193 -6.00 -11.77 -2.60
C ILE A 193 -4.60 -11.21 -2.57
N THR A 194 -4.41 -10.02 -3.11
CA THR A 194 -3.08 -9.42 -3.14
C THR A 194 -3.11 -7.92 -2.90
N THR A 195 -2.07 -7.42 -2.25
CA THR A 195 -1.78 -5.99 -2.18
C THR A 195 -0.65 -5.64 -3.12
N SER A 196 -0.67 -4.43 -3.66
CA SER A 196 0.40 -3.89 -4.51
C SER A 196 0.49 -2.37 -4.39
N ASN A 197 1.65 -1.82 -4.72
CA ASN A 197 1.82 -0.37 -4.88
C ASN A 197 1.60 0.07 -6.33
N ARG A 198 1.24 -0.86 -7.23
CA ARG A 198 1.09 -0.60 -8.66
C ARG A 198 -0.24 -1.13 -9.17
N VAL A 199 -0.83 -0.43 -10.14
CA VAL A 199 -1.93 -0.95 -10.94
C VAL A 199 -1.47 -2.19 -11.73
N PRO A 200 -2.34 -3.17 -12.04
CA PRO A 200 -1.92 -4.36 -12.78
C PRO A 200 -1.18 -4.06 -14.09
N ASP A 201 -1.59 -3.01 -14.81
CA ASP A 201 -0.95 -2.62 -16.08
C ASP A 201 0.49 -2.14 -15.92
N ASP A 202 0.90 -1.73 -14.73
CA ASP A 202 2.26 -1.30 -14.44
C ASP A 202 3.13 -2.38 -13.79
N LEU A 203 2.58 -3.58 -13.58
CA LEU A 203 3.38 -4.73 -13.20
C LEU A 203 4.34 -5.09 -14.34
N TYR A 204 5.59 -5.35 -13.96
CA TYR A 204 6.65 -5.67 -14.92
C TYR A 204 6.77 -4.65 -16.07
N LYS A 205 6.47 -3.37 -15.80
CA LYS A 205 6.60 -2.25 -16.74
C LYS A 205 8.07 -2.14 -17.16
N ASN A 206 8.32 -2.01 -18.46
CA ASN A 206 9.66 -2.01 -19.06
C ASN A 206 10.47 -3.31 -18.90
N GLY A 207 9.86 -4.40 -18.44
CA GLY A 207 10.50 -5.70 -18.34
C GLY A 207 10.80 -6.34 -19.73
N LEU A 208 11.84 -7.16 -19.77
CA LEU A 208 12.24 -7.88 -20.98
C LEU A 208 11.12 -8.84 -21.43
N ASN A 209 10.75 -8.81 -22.72
CA ASN A 209 9.67 -9.63 -23.29
C ASN A 209 8.32 -9.46 -22.58
N ARG A 210 8.00 -8.24 -22.15
CA ARG A 210 6.76 -7.90 -21.45
C ARG A 210 5.49 -8.40 -22.13
N ASN A 211 5.48 -8.54 -23.45
CA ASN A 211 4.37 -9.10 -24.22
C ASN A 211 3.96 -10.50 -23.74
N LEU A 212 4.89 -11.31 -23.23
CA LEU A 212 4.62 -12.63 -22.66
C LEU A 212 3.98 -12.54 -21.27
N PHE A 213 4.07 -11.39 -20.60
CA PHE A 213 3.48 -11.14 -19.29
C PHE A 213 2.06 -10.54 -19.38
N LEU A 214 1.68 -9.93 -20.51
CA LEU A 214 0.35 -9.33 -20.69
C LEU A 214 -0.81 -10.30 -20.39
N PRO A 215 -0.77 -11.59 -20.77
CA PRO A 215 -1.83 -12.54 -20.41
C PRO A 215 -2.05 -12.68 -18.89
N PHE A 216 -0.99 -12.52 -18.08
CA PHE A 216 -1.14 -12.52 -16.61
C PHE A 216 -1.85 -11.27 -16.11
N ILE A 217 -1.57 -10.10 -16.69
CA ILE A 217 -2.32 -8.88 -16.36
C ILE A 217 -3.80 -9.06 -16.64
N GLU A 218 -4.15 -9.64 -17.79
CA GLU A 218 -5.55 -9.94 -18.13
C GLU A 218 -6.17 -11.00 -17.20
N LEU A 219 -5.38 -11.99 -16.76
CA LEU A 219 -5.81 -12.96 -15.76
C LEU A 219 -6.15 -12.27 -14.43
N ILE A 220 -5.30 -11.36 -13.95
CA ILE A 220 -5.57 -10.55 -12.75
C ILE A 220 -6.90 -9.81 -12.91
N LYS A 221 -7.09 -9.06 -13.99
CA LYS A 221 -8.30 -8.26 -14.24
C LYS A 221 -9.57 -9.12 -14.32
N THR A 222 -9.44 -10.34 -14.83
CA THR A 222 -10.56 -11.24 -15.00
C THR A 222 -10.93 -11.97 -13.70
N ARG A 223 -9.92 -12.45 -12.96
CA ARG A 223 -10.08 -13.31 -11.78
C ARG A 223 -10.14 -12.55 -10.45
N LEU A 224 -9.64 -11.31 -10.43
CA LEU A 224 -9.63 -10.47 -9.24
C LEU A 224 -10.42 -9.19 -9.48
N ASP A 225 -11.06 -8.66 -8.43
CA ASP A 225 -11.55 -7.30 -8.44
C ASP A 225 -10.35 -6.38 -8.21
N VAL A 226 -10.08 -5.51 -9.18
CA VAL A 226 -8.98 -4.54 -9.10
C VAL A 226 -9.52 -3.27 -8.46
N VAL A 227 -9.03 -2.97 -7.26
CA VAL A 227 -9.51 -1.85 -6.47
C VAL A 227 -8.35 -0.98 -6.02
N GLU A 228 -8.49 0.31 -6.25
CA GLU A 228 -7.55 1.31 -5.77
C GLU A 228 -7.99 1.83 -4.40
N ILE A 229 -7.07 1.90 -3.46
CA ILE A 229 -7.27 2.60 -2.19
C ILE A 229 -6.75 4.03 -2.32
N ILE A 230 -7.67 4.95 -2.57
CA ILE A 230 -7.38 6.39 -2.73
C ILE A 230 -7.78 7.09 -1.44
N SER A 231 -6.81 7.59 -0.66
CA SER A 231 -7.16 8.37 0.52
C SER A 231 -7.45 9.83 0.16
N GLU A 232 -8.12 10.55 1.06
CA GLU A 232 -8.32 12.00 0.93
C GLU A 232 -7.00 12.76 0.77
N ASN A 233 -5.90 12.22 1.30
CA ASN A 233 -4.56 12.79 1.12
C ASN A 233 -4.03 12.67 -0.31
N ASP A 234 -4.34 11.59 -1.04
CA ASP A 234 -3.97 11.48 -2.46
C ASP A 234 -4.72 12.54 -3.26
N TYR A 235 -5.99 12.79 -2.92
CA TYR A 235 -6.76 13.85 -3.53
C TYR A 235 -6.16 15.23 -3.23
N ARG A 236 -5.69 15.47 -2.01
CA ARG A 236 -5.01 16.72 -1.63
C ARG A 236 -3.64 16.86 -2.30
N GLN A 237 -2.86 15.77 -2.40
CA GLN A 237 -1.59 15.77 -3.14
C GLN A 237 -1.78 16.01 -4.64
N ASN A 238 -2.85 15.48 -5.23
CA ASN A 238 -3.23 15.78 -6.62
C ASN A 238 -3.63 17.24 -6.83
N ARG A 239 -4.08 17.96 -5.80
CA ARG A 239 -4.32 19.41 -5.85
C ARG A 239 -3.03 20.23 -6.01
N LEU A 240 -1.88 19.70 -5.56
CA LEU A 240 -0.57 20.35 -5.75
C LEU A 240 -0.09 20.32 -7.22
N LYS A 241 -0.85 19.70 -8.14
CA LYS A 241 -0.54 19.79 -9.58
C LYS A 241 -0.67 21.22 -10.03
N GLY A 242 0.45 21.77 -10.57
CA GLY A 242 0.53 23.14 -11.02
C GLY A 242 0.81 24.18 -9.91
N GLU A 243 0.94 23.78 -8.66
CA GLU A 243 1.35 24.70 -7.61
C GLU A 243 2.87 24.80 -7.50
N ARG A 244 3.33 25.98 -7.07
CA ARG A 244 4.73 26.26 -6.82
C ARG A 244 5.25 25.34 -5.72
N VAL A 245 6.33 24.61 -5.97
CA VAL A 245 6.98 23.68 -5.00
C VAL A 245 8.36 24.18 -4.54
N TRP A 246 8.88 25.25 -5.16
CA TRP A 246 10.16 25.86 -4.80
C TRP A 246 9.96 27.33 -4.44
N PHE A 247 10.27 27.67 -3.19
CA PHE A 247 10.09 28.99 -2.61
C PHE A 247 11.44 29.60 -2.28
N SER A 248 11.87 30.58 -3.05
CA SER A 248 13.10 31.34 -2.85
C SER A 248 12.87 32.84 -3.09
N PRO A 249 13.61 33.71 -2.41
CA PRO A 249 14.49 33.45 -1.26
C PRO A 249 13.69 33.13 0.02
N VAL A 250 14.35 32.57 1.06
CA VAL A 250 13.75 32.38 2.39
C VAL A 250 13.32 33.73 2.98
N SER A 251 12.04 33.85 3.32
CA SER A 251 11.42 35.05 3.88
C SER A 251 10.24 34.68 4.79
N SER A 252 9.67 35.65 5.48
CA SER A 252 8.39 35.46 6.20
C SER A 252 7.28 34.94 5.30
N ASP A 253 7.22 35.46 4.05
CA ASP A 253 6.15 35.12 3.12
C ASP A 253 6.29 33.69 2.59
N THR A 254 7.54 33.25 2.30
CA THR A 254 7.79 31.87 1.86
C THR A 254 7.54 30.87 3.01
N ARG A 255 7.85 31.20 4.25
CA ARG A 255 7.49 30.37 5.42
C ARG A 255 5.99 30.27 5.61
N ALA A 256 5.27 31.41 5.50
CA ALA A 256 3.82 31.40 5.56
C ALA A 256 3.20 30.54 4.45
N ALA A 257 3.75 30.59 3.21
CA ALA A 257 3.31 29.71 2.13
C ALA A 257 3.54 28.22 2.42
N MET A 258 4.71 27.86 2.99
CA MET A 258 4.99 26.51 3.44
C MET A 258 4.01 26.06 4.55
N ASP A 259 3.65 26.95 5.47
CA ASP A 259 2.68 26.65 6.53
C ASP A 259 1.28 26.41 5.95
N VAL A 260 0.84 27.20 4.97
CA VAL A 260 -0.44 27.01 4.29
C VAL A 260 -0.48 25.64 3.60
N ILE A 261 0.57 25.28 2.85
CA ILE A 261 0.67 23.98 2.18
C ILE A 261 0.63 22.85 3.23
N TRP A 262 1.38 22.98 4.33
CA TRP A 262 1.36 21.99 5.40
C TRP A 262 -0.06 21.82 5.97
N GLN A 263 -0.74 22.92 6.31
CA GLN A 263 -2.11 22.89 6.84
C GLN A 263 -3.09 22.26 5.85
N ASP A 264 -2.96 22.55 4.56
CA ASP A 264 -3.84 21.97 3.53
C ASP A 264 -3.60 20.47 3.36
N LEU A 265 -2.34 20.02 3.34
CA LEU A 265 -1.98 18.61 3.18
C LEU A 265 -2.33 17.75 4.41
N THR A 266 -2.23 18.30 5.61
CA THR A 266 -2.37 17.54 6.87
C THR A 266 -3.67 17.83 7.62
N ALA A 267 -4.48 18.78 7.14
CA ALA A 267 -5.63 19.33 7.88
C ALA A 267 -5.24 19.85 9.28
N GLY A 268 -4.03 20.38 9.40
CA GLY A 268 -3.48 20.92 10.65
C GLY A 268 -3.03 19.88 11.67
N LYS A 269 -3.06 18.59 11.32
CA LYS A 269 -2.55 17.53 12.19
C LYS A 269 -1.04 17.38 12.01
N ALA A 270 -0.35 17.18 13.12
CA ALA A 270 1.09 16.93 13.13
C ALA A 270 1.43 15.96 14.25
N GLU A 271 2.20 14.96 13.93
CA GLU A 271 2.78 14.01 14.86
C GLU A 271 4.28 13.95 14.61
N GLN A 272 5.03 13.41 15.55
CA GLN A 272 6.43 13.15 15.38
C GLN A 272 6.60 11.72 14.83
N LEU A 273 7.39 11.54 13.75
CA LEU A 273 7.73 10.22 13.26
C LEU A 273 9.12 9.82 13.79
N ILE A 274 9.19 8.69 14.46
CA ILE A 274 10.45 8.09 14.92
C ILE A 274 10.76 6.88 14.04
N LEU A 275 11.86 6.95 13.30
CA LEU A 275 12.34 5.88 12.44
C LEU A 275 13.49 5.13 13.14
N MET A 276 13.40 3.81 13.22
CA MET A 276 14.47 2.97 13.77
C MET A 276 15.42 2.52 12.67
N VAL A 277 16.60 3.11 12.60
CA VAL A 277 17.60 2.80 11.58
C VAL A 277 18.88 2.25 12.22
N LYS A 278 19.19 0.97 11.98
CA LYS A 278 20.37 0.29 12.52
C LYS A 278 20.54 0.46 14.04
N GLY A 279 19.41 0.41 14.77
CA GLY A 279 19.38 0.48 16.23
C GLY A 279 19.46 1.90 16.81
N ARG A 280 19.36 2.96 16.01
CA ARG A 280 19.24 4.35 16.46
C ARG A 280 17.94 4.98 15.99
N GLU A 281 17.45 5.94 16.74
CA GLU A 281 16.27 6.71 16.43
C GLU A 281 16.61 7.88 15.50
N VAL A 282 15.83 8.04 14.45
CA VAL A 282 15.83 9.20 13.55
C VAL A 282 14.47 9.87 13.65
N GLU A 283 14.47 11.08 14.09
CA GLU A 283 13.28 11.86 14.39
C GLU A 283 12.95 12.81 13.24
N ILE A 284 11.72 12.74 12.75
CA ILE A 284 11.13 13.68 11.81
C ILE A 284 10.10 14.52 12.57
N PRO A 285 10.33 15.85 12.74
CA PRO A 285 9.55 16.67 13.65
C PRO A 285 8.07 16.80 13.30
N GLY A 286 7.74 16.84 12.01
CA GLY A 286 6.37 16.92 11.53
C GLY A 286 6.08 15.74 10.60
N PHE A 287 5.06 14.96 10.94
CA PHE A 287 4.59 13.88 10.08
C PHE A 287 3.09 13.72 10.22
N TYR A 288 2.41 13.55 9.12
CA TYR A 288 1.02 13.11 9.12
C TYR A 288 0.72 12.39 7.81
N ASN A 289 0.33 11.12 7.92
CA ASN A 289 -0.22 10.32 6.83
C ASN A 289 0.60 10.37 5.52
N GLY A 290 1.93 10.19 5.63
CA GLY A 290 2.85 10.18 4.49
C GLY A 290 3.32 11.56 4.03
N VAL A 291 2.92 12.64 4.71
CA VAL A 291 3.47 13.98 4.54
C VAL A 291 4.46 14.25 5.66
N ALA A 292 5.73 14.43 5.32
CA ALA A 292 6.78 14.77 6.26
C ALA A 292 7.13 16.27 6.18
N ARG A 293 7.48 16.88 7.30
CA ARG A 293 8.03 18.23 7.36
C ARG A 293 9.23 18.27 8.29
N ALA A 294 10.32 18.82 7.81
CA ALA A 294 11.54 18.99 8.58
C ALA A 294 12.32 20.21 8.08
N SER A 295 13.13 20.80 8.93
CA SER A 295 14.08 21.82 8.49
C SER A 295 15.32 21.19 7.82
N PHE A 296 16.04 21.97 7.04
CA PHE A 296 17.34 21.56 6.52
C PHE A 296 18.27 21.10 7.64
N PHE A 297 18.25 21.77 8.79
CA PHE A 297 19.08 21.39 9.93
C PHE A 297 18.72 19.99 10.46
N ASP A 298 17.42 19.66 10.54
CA ASP A 298 16.98 18.35 11.04
C ASP A 298 17.47 17.20 10.18
N LEU A 299 17.48 17.37 8.85
CA LEU A 299 17.86 16.31 7.92
C LEU A 299 19.33 16.38 7.47
N CYS A 300 19.89 17.57 7.32
CA CYS A 300 21.23 17.74 6.76
C CYS A 300 22.23 18.32 7.77
N GLY A 301 21.79 19.03 8.81
CA GLY A 301 22.63 19.52 9.89
C GLY A 301 23.04 18.42 10.88
N ARG A 302 22.21 17.44 11.10
CA ARG A 302 22.50 16.25 11.93
C ARG A 302 23.33 15.21 11.15
N PHE A 303 23.98 14.27 11.85
CA PHE A 303 24.79 13.20 11.24
C PHE A 303 23.90 12.06 10.70
N LEU A 304 23.08 12.38 9.72
CA LEU A 304 22.29 11.41 8.97
C LEU A 304 23.03 10.95 7.70
N GLY A 305 22.62 9.83 7.13
CA GLY A 305 23.21 9.28 5.91
C GLY A 305 22.18 8.52 5.06
N ALA A 306 22.65 7.87 4.01
CA ALA A 306 21.80 7.22 3.01
C ALA A 306 20.76 6.26 3.62
N GLY A 307 21.13 5.47 4.63
CA GLY A 307 20.19 4.54 5.27
C GLY A 307 19.04 5.24 6.00
N ASP A 308 19.26 6.43 6.53
CA ASP A 308 18.24 7.22 7.22
C ASP A 308 17.27 7.84 6.21
N TYR A 309 17.80 8.32 5.08
CA TYR A 309 16.98 8.86 4.00
C TYR A 309 16.17 7.79 3.29
N LEU A 310 16.69 6.56 3.14
CA LEU A 310 15.92 5.44 2.64
C LEU A 310 14.75 5.12 3.57
N ALA A 311 14.97 5.08 4.89
CA ALA A 311 13.87 4.89 5.84
C ALA A 311 12.84 6.04 5.80
N LEU A 312 13.28 7.29 5.56
CA LEU A 312 12.36 8.42 5.39
C LEU A 312 11.47 8.23 4.15
N VAL A 313 12.05 7.92 2.99
CA VAL A 313 11.29 7.79 1.72
C VAL A 313 10.40 6.56 1.67
N GLU A 314 10.65 5.53 2.49
CA GLU A 314 9.75 4.40 2.68
C GLU A 314 8.43 4.82 3.38
N ASN A 315 8.47 5.90 4.18
CA ASN A 315 7.34 6.37 4.98
C ASN A 315 6.70 7.65 4.42
N ALA A 316 7.46 8.48 3.71
CA ALA A 316 6.99 9.77 3.21
C ALA A 316 6.81 9.75 1.68
N ARG A 317 5.72 10.36 1.21
CA ARG A 317 5.45 10.62 -0.21
C ARG A 317 5.61 12.09 -0.58
N VAL A 318 5.42 12.96 0.40
CA VAL A 318 5.66 14.38 0.30
C VAL A 318 6.60 14.77 1.41
N LEU A 319 7.66 15.51 1.07
CA LEU A 319 8.54 16.15 2.04
C LEU A 319 8.45 17.66 1.87
N LEU A 320 8.07 18.36 2.94
CA LEU A 320 8.29 19.80 3.07
C LEU A 320 9.65 20.01 3.75
N LEU A 321 10.58 20.61 3.04
CA LEU A 321 11.92 20.91 3.54
C LEU A 321 12.08 22.41 3.73
N ASP A 322 12.15 22.83 4.98
CA ASP A 322 12.23 24.23 5.33
C ASP A 322 13.66 24.72 5.43
N ASP A 323 13.86 25.97 5.01
CA ASP A 323 15.05 26.80 5.27
C ASP A 323 16.37 26.20 4.75
N VAL A 324 16.40 25.72 3.51
CA VAL A 324 17.66 25.30 2.86
C VAL A 324 18.56 26.51 2.68
N PRO A 325 19.73 26.58 3.35
CA PRO A 325 20.61 27.73 3.28
C PRO A 325 21.39 27.79 1.96
N GLN A 326 22.09 28.90 1.73
CA GLN A 326 23.11 28.95 0.70
C GLN A 326 24.22 27.92 1.04
N LEU A 327 24.49 27.03 0.08
CA LEU A 327 25.48 25.96 0.24
C LEU A 327 26.84 26.40 -0.31
N GLY A 328 27.92 25.88 0.27
CA GLY A 328 29.28 26.22 -0.12
C GLY A 328 30.34 25.54 0.78
N ARG A 329 31.56 26.09 0.78
CA ARG A 329 32.69 25.51 1.52
C ARG A 329 32.43 25.41 3.03
N THR A 330 31.71 26.35 3.60
CA THR A 330 31.46 26.44 5.06
C THR A 330 30.52 25.36 5.59
N ASN A 331 29.67 24.81 4.73
CA ASN A 331 28.70 23.77 5.07
C ASN A 331 28.77 22.58 4.09
N PHE A 332 29.99 22.22 3.71
CA PHE A 332 30.24 21.17 2.72
C PHE A 332 29.68 19.80 3.11
N ASN A 333 29.78 19.43 4.39
CA ASN A 333 29.24 18.14 4.87
C ASN A 333 27.71 18.12 4.85
N GLU A 334 27.09 19.24 5.17
CA GLU A 334 25.64 19.45 5.07
C GLU A 334 25.19 19.40 3.61
N ALA A 335 25.95 20.01 2.70
CA ALA A 335 25.69 19.95 1.27
C ALA A 335 25.78 18.52 0.72
N LYS A 336 26.79 17.73 1.14
CA LYS A 336 26.86 16.30 0.78
C LYS A 336 25.66 15.50 1.26
N ARG A 337 25.20 15.73 2.49
CA ARG A 337 24.01 15.08 3.03
C ARG A 337 22.76 15.50 2.25
N PHE A 338 22.66 16.77 1.86
CA PHE A 338 21.57 17.27 1.03
C PHE A 338 21.56 16.59 -0.35
N VAL A 339 22.71 16.43 -1.01
CA VAL A 339 22.83 15.66 -2.27
C VAL A 339 22.30 14.23 -2.08
N THR A 340 22.72 13.55 -1.00
CA THR A 340 22.29 12.18 -0.70
C THR A 340 20.78 12.11 -0.40
N LEU A 341 20.23 13.11 0.29
CA LEU A 341 18.78 13.21 0.53
C LEU A 341 18.02 13.38 -0.79
N VAL A 342 18.45 14.31 -1.64
CA VAL A 342 17.81 14.56 -2.95
C VAL A 342 17.89 13.31 -3.82
N ASP A 343 19.01 12.59 -3.82
CA ASP A 343 19.15 11.33 -4.55
C ASP A 343 18.12 10.29 -4.07
N ALA A 344 17.93 10.13 -2.75
CA ALA A 344 16.95 9.21 -2.19
C ALA A 344 15.50 9.61 -2.54
N LEU A 345 15.16 10.90 -2.43
CA LEU A 345 13.84 11.42 -2.77
C LEU A 345 13.53 11.24 -4.28
N TYR A 346 14.54 11.50 -5.12
CA TYR A 346 14.43 11.38 -6.57
C TYR A 346 14.16 9.93 -7.00
N GLU A 347 14.94 8.98 -6.50
CA GLU A 347 14.79 7.55 -6.82
C GLU A 347 13.45 6.98 -6.31
N ALA A 348 12.99 7.44 -5.15
CA ALA A 348 11.71 7.02 -4.56
C ALA A 348 10.51 7.80 -5.10
N LYS A 349 10.70 8.75 -6.02
CA LYS A 349 9.63 9.62 -6.57
C LYS A 349 8.86 10.39 -5.51
N VAL A 350 9.49 10.74 -4.40
CA VAL A 350 8.88 11.56 -3.34
C VAL A 350 8.73 13.00 -3.84
N ARG A 351 7.55 13.58 -3.68
CA ARG A 351 7.32 14.99 -4.01
C ARG A 351 8.02 15.87 -2.98
N LEU A 352 8.84 16.80 -3.47
CA LEU A 352 9.62 17.70 -2.63
C LEU A 352 9.09 19.14 -2.76
N ILE A 353 8.78 19.75 -1.62
CA ILE A 353 8.39 21.15 -1.50
C ILE A 353 9.43 21.84 -0.62
N VAL A 354 10.04 22.90 -1.11
CA VAL A 354 11.24 23.49 -0.48
C VAL A 354 11.10 25.00 -0.28
N SER A 355 11.52 25.49 0.87
CA SER A 355 11.95 26.88 1.02
C SER A 355 13.48 26.94 1.05
N ALA A 356 14.10 27.72 0.16
CA ALA A 356 15.54 27.77 -0.06
C ALA A 356 16.07 29.20 -0.21
N ALA A 357 17.33 29.38 0.12
CA ALA A 357 18.02 30.68 -0.03
C ALA A 357 18.11 31.17 -1.48
N ALA A 358 18.15 30.24 -2.45
CA ALA A 358 18.27 30.55 -3.88
C ALA A 358 17.58 29.47 -4.75
N GLU A 359 17.51 29.71 -6.05
CA GLU A 359 17.10 28.72 -7.05
C GLU A 359 18.11 27.55 -7.10
N PRO A 360 17.72 26.34 -7.55
CA PRO A 360 18.57 25.15 -7.53
C PRO A 360 19.99 25.36 -8.08
N GLU A 361 20.12 26.02 -9.23
CA GLU A 361 21.41 26.26 -9.89
C GLU A 361 22.30 27.25 -9.13
N MET A 362 21.68 28.12 -8.33
CA MET A 362 22.36 29.15 -7.55
C MET A 362 22.53 28.75 -6.09
N LEU A 363 22.06 27.57 -5.70
CA LEU A 363 22.07 27.15 -4.30
C LEU A 363 23.48 26.78 -3.81
N TYR A 364 24.34 26.27 -4.70
CA TYR A 364 25.75 25.95 -4.42
C TYR A 364 26.66 26.73 -5.38
N ILE A 365 27.29 27.79 -4.89
CA ILE A 365 28.03 28.73 -5.76
C ILE A 365 29.51 28.37 -5.89
N GLU A 366 30.17 27.95 -4.80
CA GLU A 366 31.61 27.71 -4.79
C GLU A 366 32.00 26.57 -3.82
N GLY A 367 32.84 25.61 -4.28
CA GLY A 367 33.46 24.61 -3.41
C GLY A 367 33.77 23.30 -4.13
N GLU A 368 34.44 22.40 -3.41
CA GLU A 368 34.62 21.00 -3.83
C GLU A 368 33.23 20.35 -3.96
N GLY A 369 32.95 19.66 -5.09
CA GLY A 369 31.65 19.02 -5.34
C GLY A 369 30.66 19.84 -6.17
N SER A 370 31.09 20.98 -6.74
CA SER A 370 30.22 21.76 -7.64
C SER A 370 29.66 20.93 -8.81
N PHE A 371 30.47 20.06 -9.38
CA PHE A 371 30.05 19.15 -10.46
C PHE A 371 29.00 18.12 -10.01
N GLU A 372 29.13 17.56 -8.80
CA GLU A 372 28.13 16.68 -8.23
C GLU A 372 26.80 17.43 -7.97
N PHE A 373 26.92 18.70 -7.59
CA PHE A 373 25.75 19.54 -7.31
C PHE A 373 25.02 19.98 -8.58
N GLU A 374 25.68 20.10 -9.75
CA GLU A 374 25.03 20.36 -11.03
C GLU A 374 23.99 19.26 -11.34
N ARG A 375 24.34 18.00 -11.11
CA ARG A 375 23.39 16.89 -11.25
C ARG A 375 22.21 17.02 -10.28
N THR A 376 22.50 17.41 -9.04
CA THR A 376 21.48 17.61 -8.00
C THR A 376 20.55 18.77 -8.37
N ALA A 377 21.07 19.89 -8.89
CA ALA A 377 20.28 21.01 -9.37
C ALA A 377 19.37 20.60 -10.53
N SER A 378 19.88 19.80 -11.48
CA SER A 378 19.08 19.25 -12.57
C SER A 378 17.93 18.36 -12.06
N ARG A 379 18.21 17.46 -11.10
CA ARG A 379 17.16 16.64 -10.45
C ARG A 379 16.13 17.48 -9.70
N LEU A 380 16.56 18.50 -8.97
CA LEU A 380 15.67 19.44 -8.29
C LEU A 380 14.75 20.19 -9.27
N ARG A 381 15.25 20.53 -10.47
CA ARG A 381 14.40 21.11 -11.54
C ARG A 381 13.39 20.12 -12.07
N GLU A 382 13.80 18.88 -12.32
CA GLU A 382 12.91 17.83 -12.78
C GLU A 382 11.82 17.51 -11.71
N MET A 383 12.20 17.53 -10.42
CA MET A 383 11.26 17.34 -9.32
C MET A 383 10.25 18.49 -9.15
N GLN A 384 10.45 19.63 -9.80
CA GLN A 384 9.47 20.73 -9.83
C GLN A 384 8.40 20.54 -10.88
N ASP A 385 8.53 19.57 -11.80
CA ASP A 385 7.52 19.29 -12.82
C ASP A 385 6.18 18.92 -12.20
N GLU A 386 5.10 19.37 -12.81
CA GLU A 386 3.72 19.13 -12.33
C GLU A 386 3.38 17.64 -12.25
N THR A 387 4.02 16.82 -13.07
CA THR A 387 3.81 15.38 -13.16
C THR A 387 4.74 14.58 -12.25
N TRP A 388 5.68 15.23 -11.56
CA TRP A 388 6.63 14.55 -10.69
C TRP A 388 5.97 13.94 -9.45
N GLY A 389 6.29 12.68 -9.18
CA GLY A 389 5.75 11.97 -8.02
C GLY A 389 4.26 11.66 -8.11
N VAL A 390 3.67 11.81 -9.29
CA VAL A 390 2.29 11.45 -9.60
C VAL A 390 2.35 10.22 -10.49
N GLU A 391 2.34 9.04 -9.89
CA GLU A 391 2.09 7.77 -10.56
C GLU A 391 0.78 7.16 -10.06
#